data_2bf051c4867395f881eea3d1dba0c47f
#
_entry.id   2bf051c4867395f881eea3d1dba0c47f
#
_cell.length_a   1.000
_cell.length_b   1.000
_cell.length_c   1.000
_cell.angle_alpha   90.00
_cell.angle_beta   90.00
_cell.angle_gamma   90.00
#
_symmetry.space_group_name_H-M   'P 1'
#
loop_
_entity.id
_entity.type
_entity.pdbx_description
1 polymer ?
#
loop_
_entity_poly.entity_id
_entity_poly.type
_entity_poly.pdbx_seq_one_letter_code
_entity_poly.pdbx_strand_id
1 'polypeptide(L)'
;PGADTVLYSSFRINPQIVDMGCTLYENIAQIGWDYGNAYISNPKHDVSDQIRMVAPMLQMARPTIEELWKAYKTALSGLTDSGVFIMDMQGAPSPTLKNVPAPRFSAAYEVKNRAALGEAWQKVSDAAKTIVTLASQGKMTELPSPKSSVEGDVTTYDYECPLGADLNPVVSVSDTRWAISMPKAFGMEVVKESMKAPGQVAPLEFQLNLVPVRDALKSAAEGNKDIRKAVETLDVITSDVTGVHATGRKGADGRDVYHIHVISAAK
;
A
#
# COMPACT_ATOMS: atom_id res chain seq x y z
N PRO A 1 -3.17 -12.01 14.47
CA PRO A 1 -2.61 -10.73 14.92
C PRO A 1 -2.36 -10.76 16.44
N GLY A 2 -1.28 -10.12 16.89
CA GLY A 2 -0.90 -9.98 18.29
C GLY A 2 -1.49 -8.72 18.94
N ALA A 3 -1.24 -8.54 20.25
CA ALA A 3 -1.69 -7.36 21.00
C ALA A 3 -1.12 -6.05 20.44
N ASP A 4 0.08 -6.09 19.88
CA ASP A 4 0.78 -4.93 19.31
C ASP A 4 0.41 -4.63 17.85
N THR A 5 -0.43 -5.45 17.24
CA THR A 5 -0.91 -5.22 15.87
C THR A 5 -1.85 -4.03 15.84
N VAL A 6 -1.50 -3.02 15.04
CA VAL A 6 -2.32 -1.83 14.79
C VAL A 6 -3.42 -2.13 13.78
N LEU A 7 -3.02 -2.73 12.66
CA LEU A 7 -3.94 -3.07 11.58
C LEU A 7 -3.64 -4.47 11.07
N TYR A 8 -4.65 -5.28 11.03
CA TYR A 8 -4.63 -6.57 10.36
C TYR A 8 -5.84 -6.68 9.46
N SER A 9 -5.63 -7.17 8.27
CA SER A 9 -6.72 -7.49 7.36
C SER A 9 -6.35 -8.74 6.58
N SER A 10 -7.16 -9.77 6.65
CA SER A 10 -7.16 -10.84 5.66
C SER A 10 -8.43 -10.73 4.82
N PHE A 11 -8.30 -10.91 3.52
CA PHE A 11 -9.40 -10.70 2.61
C PHE A 11 -9.35 -11.66 1.44
N ARG A 12 -10.53 -11.94 0.93
CA ARG A 12 -10.72 -12.57 -0.36
C ARG A 12 -11.61 -11.68 -1.20
N ILE A 13 -11.05 -11.15 -2.27
CA ILE A 13 -11.76 -10.21 -3.14
C ILE A 13 -12.38 -10.99 -4.29
N ASN A 14 -13.66 -10.77 -4.57
CA ASN A 14 -14.27 -11.32 -5.77
C ASN A 14 -13.60 -10.70 -7.02
N PRO A 15 -12.98 -11.51 -7.92
CA PRO A 15 -12.32 -11.00 -9.12
C PRO A 15 -13.23 -10.13 -9.99
N GLN A 16 -14.52 -10.42 -10.06
CA GLN A 16 -15.49 -9.62 -10.81
C GLN A 16 -15.63 -8.20 -10.26
N ILE A 17 -15.53 -8.03 -8.93
CA ILE A 17 -15.54 -6.70 -8.30
C ILE A 17 -14.28 -5.93 -8.67
N VAL A 18 -13.13 -6.60 -8.72
CA VAL A 18 -11.87 -5.99 -9.14
C VAL A 18 -11.95 -5.52 -10.59
N ASP A 19 -12.42 -6.37 -11.50
CA ASP A 19 -12.58 -6.04 -12.92
C ASP A 19 -13.56 -4.88 -13.13
N MET A 20 -14.70 -4.91 -12.42
CA MET A 20 -15.66 -3.82 -12.46
C MET A 20 -15.07 -2.52 -11.90
N GLY A 21 -14.31 -2.58 -10.82
CA GLY A 21 -13.61 -1.44 -10.24
C GLY A 21 -12.57 -0.86 -11.20
N CYS A 22 -11.79 -1.70 -11.87
CA CYS A 22 -10.84 -1.29 -12.89
C CYS A 22 -11.55 -0.57 -14.06
N THR A 23 -12.64 -1.15 -14.57
CA THR A 23 -13.42 -0.55 -15.65
C THR A 23 -14.04 0.78 -15.26
N LEU A 24 -14.60 0.87 -14.04
CA LEU A 24 -15.14 2.12 -13.52
C LEU A 24 -14.07 3.20 -13.40
N TYR A 25 -12.89 2.84 -12.86
CA TYR A 25 -11.76 3.77 -12.76
C TYR A 25 -11.31 4.25 -14.14
N GLU A 26 -11.17 3.38 -15.13
CA GLU A 26 -10.80 3.73 -16.50
C GLU A 26 -11.78 4.75 -17.11
N ASN A 27 -13.08 4.51 -16.93
CA ASN A 27 -14.12 5.42 -17.42
C ASN A 27 -14.06 6.79 -16.74
N ILE A 28 -13.94 6.81 -15.41
CA ILE A 28 -13.82 8.07 -14.65
C ILE A 28 -12.54 8.82 -15.02
N ALA A 29 -11.42 8.12 -15.13
CA ALA A 29 -10.15 8.72 -15.52
C ALA A 29 -10.21 9.32 -16.94
N GLN A 30 -10.84 8.60 -17.90
CA GLN A 30 -11.03 9.10 -19.26
C GLN A 30 -11.92 10.36 -19.29
N ILE A 31 -13.07 10.32 -18.60
CA ILE A 31 -13.98 11.47 -18.51
C ILE A 31 -13.27 12.67 -17.86
N GLY A 32 -12.57 12.43 -16.75
CA GLY A 32 -11.81 13.48 -16.05
C GLY A 32 -10.71 14.09 -16.92
N TRP A 33 -10.04 13.26 -17.71
CA TRP A 33 -9.02 13.68 -18.64
C TRP A 33 -9.60 14.57 -19.77
N ASP A 34 -10.66 14.10 -20.40
CA ASP A 34 -11.28 14.78 -21.54
C ASP A 34 -11.92 16.11 -21.08
N TYR A 35 -12.62 16.10 -19.95
CA TYR A 35 -13.17 17.31 -19.35
C TYR A 35 -12.09 18.30 -18.92
N GLY A 36 -11.04 17.82 -18.25
CA GLY A 36 -9.92 18.65 -17.80
C GLY A 36 -9.21 19.33 -18.96
N ASN A 37 -8.92 18.59 -20.04
CA ASN A 37 -8.32 19.14 -21.24
C ASN A 37 -9.23 20.18 -21.92
N ALA A 38 -10.52 19.90 -22.07
CA ALA A 38 -11.48 20.83 -22.64
C ALA A 38 -11.60 22.11 -21.80
N TYR A 39 -11.61 21.97 -20.47
CA TYR A 39 -11.67 23.09 -19.54
C TYR A 39 -10.44 23.99 -19.63
N ILE A 40 -9.24 23.39 -19.56
CA ILE A 40 -7.96 24.12 -19.60
C ILE A 40 -7.74 24.79 -20.97
N SER A 41 -8.15 24.14 -22.04
CA SER A 41 -7.99 24.66 -23.42
C SER A 41 -8.98 25.77 -23.76
N ASN A 42 -10.04 25.97 -23.00
CA ASN A 42 -11.03 27.02 -23.25
C ASN A 42 -10.52 28.37 -22.77
N PRO A 43 -10.29 29.34 -23.67
CA PRO A 43 -9.77 30.67 -23.30
C PRO A 43 -10.73 31.52 -22.44
N LYS A 44 -12.01 31.11 -22.35
CA LYS A 44 -13.03 31.78 -21.52
C LYS A 44 -12.95 31.40 -20.05
N HIS A 45 -12.24 30.31 -19.73
CA HIS A 45 -12.09 29.86 -18.34
C HIS A 45 -10.88 30.54 -17.69
N ASP A 46 -11.09 31.05 -16.50
CA ASP A 46 -10.02 31.62 -15.67
C ASP A 46 -9.22 30.46 -15.04
N VAL A 47 -8.22 29.98 -15.78
CA VAL A 47 -7.30 28.93 -15.36
C VAL A 47 -5.97 29.54 -15.04
N SER A 48 -5.41 29.28 -13.86
CA SER A 48 -4.11 29.84 -13.46
C SER A 48 -3.00 29.44 -14.43
N ASP A 49 -2.02 30.34 -14.62
CA ASP A 49 -0.87 30.13 -15.51
C ASP A 49 -0.08 28.86 -15.11
N GLN A 50 -0.05 28.52 -13.81
CA GLN A 50 0.59 27.29 -13.33
C GLN A 50 -0.07 26.03 -13.91
N ILE A 51 -1.41 25.98 -13.93
CA ILE A 51 -2.15 24.84 -14.52
C ILE A 51 -1.91 24.78 -16.01
N ARG A 52 -1.91 25.93 -16.72
CA ARG A 52 -1.62 25.97 -18.14
C ARG A 52 -0.21 25.50 -18.48
N MET A 53 0.78 25.76 -17.62
CA MET A 53 2.15 25.25 -17.81
C MET A 53 2.26 23.74 -17.57
N VAL A 54 1.51 23.19 -16.62
CA VAL A 54 1.57 21.77 -16.26
C VAL A 54 0.78 20.88 -17.24
N ALA A 55 -0.28 21.41 -17.86
CA ALA A 55 -1.14 20.64 -18.75
C ALA A 55 -0.40 19.92 -19.91
N PRO A 56 0.54 20.56 -20.64
CA PRO A 56 1.32 19.87 -21.68
C PRO A 56 2.20 18.75 -21.12
N MET A 57 2.75 18.93 -19.91
CA MET A 57 3.55 17.89 -19.25
C MET A 57 2.70 16.68 -18.88
N LEU A 58 1.48 16.90 -18.40
CA LEU A 58 0.52 15.82 -18.12
C LEU A 58 0.11 15.08 -19.39
N GLN A 59 -0.10 15.81 -20.50
CA GLN A 59 -0.38 15.19 -21.79
C GLN A 59 0.78 14.32 -22.28
N MET A 60 2.03 14.75 -22.11
CA MET A 60 3.20 13.95 -22.44
C MET A 60 3.35 12.73 -21.52
N ALA A 61 2.95 12.83 -20.25
CA ALA A 61 3.00 11.73 -19.30
C ALA A 61 1.87 10.72 -19.48
N ARG A 62 0.78 11.06 -20.17
CA ARG A 62 -0.40 10.20 -20.34
C ARG A 62 -0.08 8.80 -20.84
N PRO A 63 0.69 8.57 -21.89
CA PRO A 63 1.02 7.21 -22.35
C PRO A 63 1.73 6.40 -21.26
N THR A 64 2.62 7.04 -20.49
CA THR A 64 3.31 6.39 -19.39
C THR A 64 2.37 6.02 -18.24
N ILE A 65 1.39 6.86 -17.93
CA ILE A 65 0.35 6.58 -16.93
C ILE A 65 -0.52 5.39 -17.39
N GLU A 66 -0.89 5.36 -18.68
CA GLU A 66 -1.63 4.24 -19.25
C GLU A 66 -0.84 2.92 -19.21
N GLU A 67 0.47 2.95 -19.46
CA GLU A 67 1.33 1.76 -19.32
C GLU A 67 1.47 1.32 -17.86
N LEU A 68 1.58 2.24 -16.90
CA LEU A 68 1.53 1.91 -15.47
C LEU A 68 0.21 1.24 -15.08
N TRP A 69 -0.91 1.72 -15.62
CA TRP A 69 -2.21 1.11 -15.38
C TRP A 69 -2.31 -0.31 -15.98
N LYS A 70 -1.79 -0.51 -17.19
CA LYS A 70 -1.69 -1.86 -17.80
C LYS A 70 -0.79 -2.77 -16.97
N ALA A 71 0.33 -2.26 -16.46
CA ALA A 71 1.21 -3.01 -15.58
C ALA A 71 0.49 -3.44 -14.27
N TYR A 72 -0.28 -2.54 -13.68
CA TYR A 72 -1.11 -2.85 -12.50
C TYR A 72 -2.12 -3.98 -12.79
N LYS A 73 -2.86 -3.93 -13.91
CA LYS A 73 -3.77 -5.00 -14.31
C LYS A 73 -3.04 -6.32 -14.56
N THR A 74 -1.86 -6.27 -15.17
CA THR A 74 -1.01 -7.45 -15.37
C THR A 74 -0.57 -8.05 -14.03
N ALA A 75 -0.16 -7.20 -13.06
CA ALA A 75 0.17 -7.65 -11.71
C ALA A 75 -1.02 -8.33 -11.01
N LEU A 76 -2.21 -7.72 -11.08
CA LEU A 76 -3.43 -8.32 -10.52
C LEU A 76 -3.73 -9.70 -11.11
N SER A 77 -3.50 -9.89 -12.41
CA SER A 77 -3.66 -11.21 -13.05
C SER A 77 -2.65 -12.26 -12.58
N GLY A 78 -1.51 -11.81 -12.04
CA GLY A 78 -0.48 -12.67 -11.45
C GLY A 78 -0.74 -13.09 -10.01
N LEU A 79 -1.68 -12.43 -9.33
CA LEU A 79 -2.05 -12.70 -7.95
C LEU A 79 -3.38 -13.47 -7.87
N THR A 80 -3.62 -14.13 -6.74
CA THR A 80 -4.94 -14.68 -6.43
C THR A 80 -5.85 -13.59 -5.87
N ASP A 81 -7.09 -13.96 -5.56
CA ASP A 81 -8.07 -13.12 -4.89
C ASP A 81 -7.82 -12.94 -3.38
N SER A 82 -6.80 -13.59 -2.84
CA SER A 82 -6.55 -13.66 -1.40
C SER A 82 -5.29 -12.91 -1.00
N GLY A 83 -5.39 -12.14 0.06
CA GLY A 83 -4.26 -11.39 0.61
C GLY A 83 -4.37 -11.16 2.11
N VAL A 84 -3.25 -10.77 2.69
CA VAL A 84 -3.16 -10.33 4.08
C VAL A 84 -2.39 -9.03 4.16
N PHE A 85 -2.87 -8.11 4.98
CA PHE A 85 -2.15 -6.91 5.38
C PHE A 85 -1.96 -6.92 6.90
N ILE A 86 -0.76 -6.61 7.34
CA ILE A 86 -0.45 -6.46 8.77
C ILE A 86 0.44 -5.24 8.99
N MET A 87 0.16 -4.49 10.04
CA MET A 87 0.95 -3.33 10.46
C MET A 87 1.03 -3.26 11.98
N ASP A 88 2.21 -2.91 12.49
CA ASP A 88 2.44 -2.56 13.89
C ASP A 88 3.37 -1.34 14.03
N MET A 89 3.61 -0.90 15.28
CA MET A 89 4.49 0.21 15.62
C MET A 89 5.75 -0.26 16.37
N GLN A 90 6.24 -1.47 16.08
CA GLN A 90 7.39 -2.07 16.77
C GLN A 90 8.73 -1.89 16.03
N GLY A 91 8.79 -1.01 15.05
CA GLY A 91 10.05 -0.67 14.40
C GLY A 91 11.00 0.11 15.32
N ALA A 92 12.25 0.22 14.88
CA ALA A 92 13.21 1.08 15.56
C ALA A 92 12.77 2.56 15.48
N PRO A 93 13.17 3.41 16.46
CA PRO A 93 12.97 4.84 16.34
C PRO A 93 13.55 5.37 15.03
N SER A 94 12.72 6.04 14.24
CA SER A 94 13.09 6.56 12.92
C SER A 94 13.55 8.02 13.01
N PRO A 95 14.79 8.33 12.62
CA PRO A 95 15.24 9.72 12.49
C PRO A 95 14.37 10.53 11.52
N THR A 96 13.93 9.90 10.43
CA THR A 96 13.05 10.50 9.43
C THR A 96 11.69 10.87 10.02
N LEU A 97 11.18 10.09 10.96
CA LEU A 97 9.92 10.31 11.66
C LEU A 97 10.09 11.00 13.03
N LYS A 98 11.16 11.79 13.22
CA LYS A 98 11.43 12.51 14.47
C LYS A 98 11.48 11.59 15.70
N ASN A 99 12.14 10.44 15.55
CA ASN A 99 12.29 9.37 16.54
C ASN A 99 10.99 8.67 16.98
N VAL A 100 9.90 8.83 16.26
CA VAL A 100 8.74 7.93 16.39
C VAL A 100 9.18 6.54 15.94
N PRO A 101 8.77 5.45 16.63
CA PRO A 101 8.99 4.10 16.13
C PRO A 101 8.48 3.97 14.69
N ALA A 102 9.33 3.46 13.79
CA ALA A 102 8.93 3.25 12.42
C ALA A 102 7.79 2.21 12.36
N PRO A 103 6.72 2.46 11.60
CA PRO A 103 5.71 1.44 11.40
C PRO A 103 6.34 0.26 10.66
N ARG A 104 6.05 -0.97 11.11
CA ARG A 104 6.35 -2.16 10.33
C ARG A 104 5.08 -2.58 9.62
N PHE A 105 5.17 -2.87 8.34
CA PHE A 105 4.02 -3.38 7.60
C PHE A 105 4.42 -4.45 6.59
N SER A 106 3.47 -5.31 6.26
CA SER A 106 3.56 -6.23 5.14
C SER A 106 2.19 -6.42 4.51
N ALA A 107 2.15 -6.31 3.18
CA ALA A 107 1.01 -6.74 2.36
C ALA A 107 1.46 -7.96 1.55
N ALA A 108 0.89 -9.12 1.83
CA ALA A 108 1.25 -10.37 1.18
C ALA A 108 0.06 -10.96 0.43
N TYR A 109 0.33 -11.50 -0.76
CA TYR A 109 -0.66 -12.12 -1.64
C TYR A 109 -0.19 -13.49 -2.11
N GLU A 110 -1.13 -14.37 -2.41
CA GLU A 110 -0.81 -15.61 -3.10
C GLU A 110 -0.51 -15.34 -4.57
N VAL A 111 0.55 -15.98 -5.09
CA VAL A 111 0.94 -15.90 -6.49
C VAL A 111 0.20 -16.98 -7.29
N LYS A 112 -0.47 -16.53 -8.35
CA LYS A 112 -1.11 -17.38 -9.35
C LYS A 112 -0.23 -17.56 -10.58
N ASN A 113 0.46 -16.51 -10.99
CA ASN A 113 1.33 -16.50 -12.15
C ASN A 113 2.52 -15.56 -11.91
N ARG A 114 3.67 -16.12 -11.57
CA ARG A 114 4.91 -15.38 -11.32
C ARG A 114 5.42 -14.64 -12.55
N ALA A 115 5.23 -15.20 -13.75
CA ALA A 115 5.67 -14.55 -14.98
C ALA A 115 4.93 -13.23 -15.22
N ALA A 116 3.62 -13.19 -14.94
CA ALA A 116 2.83 -11.95 -15.03
C ALA A 116 3.32 -10.87 -14.06
N LEU A 117 3.77 -11.25 -12.86
CA LEU A 117 4.36 -10.30 -11.91
C LEU A 117 5.70 -9.74 -12.42
N GLY A 118 6.54 -10.59 -13.04
CA GLY A 118 7.78 -10.16 -13.68
C GLY A 118 7.53 -9.20 -14.84
N GLU A 119 6.55 -9.50 -15.71
CA GLU A 119 6.14 -8.62 -16.82
C GLU A 119 5.62 -7.27 -16.31
N ALA A 120 4.75 -7.29 -15.29
CA ALA A 120 4.24 -6.08 -14.68
C ALA A 120 5.36 -5.23 -14.10
N TRP A 121 6.31 -5.86 -13.42
CA TRP A 121 7.46 -5.17 -12.85
C TRP A 121 8.32 -4.51 -13.93
N GLN A 122 8.60 -5.20 -15.04
CA GLN A 122 9.34 -4.61 -16.16
C GLN A 122 8.65 -3.35 -16.68
N LYS A 123 7.34 -3.41 -16.91
CA LYS A 123 6.55 -2.26 -17.36
C LYS A 123 6.60 -1.08 -16.36
N VAL A 124 6.50 -1.36 -15.06
CA VAL A 124 6.64 -0.33 -14.01
C VAL A 124 8.01 0.31 -14.05
N SER A 125 9.06 -0.50 -14.18
CA SER A 125 10.45 0.00 -14.25
C SER A 125 10.68 0.88 -15.46
N ASP A 126 10.20 0.48 -16.64
CA ASP A 126 10.32 1.25 -17.87
C ASP A 126 9.55 2.57 -17.80
N ALA A 127 8.34 2.54 -17.24
CA ALA A 127 7.53 3.73 -17.03
C ALA A 127 8.17 4.70 -16.00
N ALA A 128 8.68 4.17 -14.89
CA ALA A 128 9.38 4.96 -13.89
C ALA A 128 10.64 5.61 -14.47
N LYS A 129 11.42 4.90 -15.29
CA LYS A 129 12.58 5.44 -16.02
C LYS A 129 12.16 6.60 -16.92
N THR A 130 11.06 6.45 -17.65
CA THR A 130 10.53 7.51 -18.51
C THR A 130 10.14 8.76 -17.70
N ILE A 131 9.43 8.58 -16.58
CA ILE A 131 9.03 9.69 -15.69
C ILE A 131 10.27 10.41 -15.12
N VAL A 132 11.25 9.67 -14.62
CA VAL A 132 12.48 10.26 -14.06
C VAL A 132 13.28 11.00 -15.12
N THR A 133 13.38 10.46 -16.32
CA THR A 133 14.05 11.11 -17.44
C THR A 133 13.36 12.44 -17.81
N LEU A 134 12.02 12.45 -17.89
CA LEU A 134 11.23 13.65 -18.14
C LEU A 134 11.37 14.69 -17.02
N ALA A 135 11.18 14.25 -15.76
CA ALA A 135 11.25 15.13 -14.59
C ALA A 135 12.66 15.73 -14.39
N SER A 136 13.70 14.98 -14.69
CA SER A 136 15.10 15.44 -14.60
C SER A 136 15.58 16.22 -15.83
N GLN A 137 14.70 16.43 -16.82
CA GLN A 137 15.06 17.05 -18.10
C GLN A 137 16.23 16.32 -18.81
N GLY A 138 16.21 14.99 -18.74
CA GLY A 138 17.21 14.13 -19.36
C GLY A 138 18.52 13.99 -18.56
N LYS A 139 18.62 14.56 -17.36
CA LYS A 139 19.83 14.46 -16.52
C LYS A 139 19.96 13.10 -15.83
N MET A 140 18.85 12.42 -15.58
CA MET A 140 18.81 11.07 -15.03
C MET A 140 18.12 10.16 -16.06
N THR A 141 18.88 9.16 -16.53
CA THR A 141 18.38 8.22 -17.55
C THR A 141 18.26 6.79 -16.99
N GLU A 142 18.74 6.57 -15.78
CA GLU A 142 18.70 5.27 -15.12
C GLU A 142 18.11 5.40 -13.71
N LEU A 143 17.32 4.41 -13.35
CA LEU A 143 16.86 4.24 -11.96
C LEU A 143 17.88 3.41 -11.19
N PRO A 144 18.09 3.67 -9.90
CA PRO A 144 18.84 2.78 -9.05
C PRO A 144 18.24 1.38 -9.10
N SER A 145 19.05 0.39 -9.43
CA SER A 145 18.60 -1.01 -9.38
C SER A 145 18.47 -1.44 -7.92
N PRO A 146 17.40 -2.17 -7.57
CA PRO A 146 17.25 -2.69 -6.23
C PRO A 146 18.37 -3.69 -5.91
N LYS A 147 18.79 -3.72 -4.68
CA LYS A 147 19.67 -4.79 -4.18
C LYS A 147 18.83 -6.05 -4.07
N SER A 148 19.27 -7.14 -4.69
CA SER A 148 18.59 -8.42 -4.59
C SER A 148 19.32 -9.38 -3.68
N SER A 149 18.58 -10.21 -2.96
CA SER A 149 19.10 -11.32 -2.17
C SER A 149 18.16 -12.51 -2.25
N VAL A 150 18.69 -13.72 -2.15
CA VAL A 150 17.92 -14.97 -2.20
C VAL A 150 18.09 -15.68 -0.87
N GLU A 151 16.97 -16.09 -0.26
CA GLU A 151 16.93 -16.89 0.95
C GLU A 151 15.93 -18.02 0.78
N GLY A 152 16.42 -19.23 0.56
CA GLY A 152 15.60 -20.38 0.16
C GLY A 152 14.99 -20.14 -1.22
N ASP A 153 13.65 -20.23 -1.30
CA ASP A 153 12.86 -19.99 -2.51
C ASP A 153 12.38 -18.52 -2.64
N VAL A 154 12.70 -17.67 -1.68
CA VAL A 154 12.28 -16.27 -1.66
C VAL A 154 13.38 -15.37 -2.21
N THR A 155 13.07 -14.64 -3.27
CA THR A 155 13.90 -13.54 -3.78
C THR A 155 13.38 -12.22 -3.21
N THR A 156 14.28 -11.44 -2.63
CA THR A 156 13.98 -10.15 -2.05
C THR A 156 14.65 -9.03 -2.84
N TYR A 157 13.90 -7.97 -3.11
CA TYR A 157 14.36 -6.75 -3.77
C TYR A 157 14.23 -5.58 -2.80
N ASP A 158 15.37 -4.98 -2.46
CA ASP A 158 15.49 -3.88 -1.50
C ASP A 158 15.65 -2.56 -2.28
N TYR A 159 14.73 -1.63 -2.11
CA TYR A 159 14.68 -0.35 -2.80
C TYR A 159 15.16 0.76 -1.88
N GLU A 160 16.18 1.50 -2.30
CA GLU A 160 16.62 2.67 -1.55
C GLU A 160 15.56 3.78 -1.59
N CYS A 161 15.03 4.13 -0.42
CA CYS A 161 14.04 5.18 -0.29
C CYS A 161 14.72 6.54 -0.15
N PRO A 162 14.39 7.54 -0.99
CA PRO A 162 14.96 8.88 -0.87
C PRO A 162 14.55 9.60 0.42
N LEU A 163 13.53 9.11 1.12
CA LEU A 163 13.06 9.68 2.38
C LEU A 163 13.90 9.26 3.59
N GLY A 164 14.60 8.13 3.51
CA GLY A 164 15.46 7.62 4.57
C GLY A 164 15.67 6.11 4.46
N ALA A 165 16.85 5.64 4.82
CA ALA A 165 17.20 4.21 4.76
C ALA A 165 16.39 3.34 5.74
N ASP A 166 15.84 3.94 6.80
CA ASP A 166 14.97 3.30 7.78
C ASP A 166 13.54 3.05 7.27
N LEU A 167 13.19 3.65 6.12
CA LEU A 167 11.88 3.53 5.47
C LEU A 167 11.95 2.80 4.12
N ASN A 168 12.99 2.01 3.90
CA ASN A 168 13.15 1.28 2.63
C ASN A 168 12.08 0.21 2.45
N PRO A 169 11.25 0.31 1.40
CA PRO A 169 10.33 -0.75 1.05
C PRO A 169 11.09 -1.94 0.43
N VAL A 170 10.62 -3.13 0.72
CA VAL A 170 11.18 -4.38 0.24
C VAL A 170 10.09 -5.20 -0.42
N VAL A 171 10.38 -5.73 -1.60
CA VAL A 171 9.51 -6.68 -2.28
C VAL A 171 10.10 -8.07 -2.16
N SER A 172 9.33 -9.03 -1.68
CA SER A 172 9.70 -10.44 -1.55
C SER A 172 8.83 -11.28 -2.45
N VAL A 173 9.44 -12.15 -3.24
CA VAL A 173 8.72 -12.98 -4.24
C VAL A 173 9.20 -14.42 -4.14
N SER A 174 8.25 -15.35 -4.00
CA SER A 174 8.43 -16.79 -4.20
C SER A 174 7.50 -17.30 -5.30
N ASP A 175 7.49 -18.60 -5.55
CA ASP A 175 6.56 -19.19 -6.51
C ASP A 175 5.10 -19.13 -6.03
N THR A 176 4.89 -19.00 -4.71
CA THR A 176 3.55 -19.05 -4.10
C THR A 176 3.15 -17.77 -3.38
N ARG A 177 4.09 -16.86 -3.11
CA ARG A 177 3.84 -15.62 -2.36
C ARG A 177 4.54 -14.42 -2.99
N TRP A 178 3.88 -13.31 -2.96
CA TRP A 178 4.41 -11.99 -3.24
C TRP A 178 4.07 -11.07 -2.07
N ALA A 179 5.03 -10.29 -1.61
CA ALA A 179 4.80 -9.34 -0.54
C ALA A 179 5.57 -8.04 -0.76
N ILE A 180 4.95 -6.93 -0.37
CA ILE A 180 5.63 -5.66 -0.14
C ILE A 180 5.65 -5.37 1.36
N SER A 181 6.79 -5.00 1.89
CA SER A 181 7.00 -4.92 3.33
C SER A 181 7.99 -3.83 3.72
N MET A 182 7.94 -3.43 4.97
CA MET A 182 8.91 -2.56 5.63
C MET A 182 8.95 -2.93 7.12
N PRO A 183 10.10 -3.21 7.74
CA PRO A 183 11.40 -3.49 7.11
C PRO A 183 11.49 -4.91 6.53
N LYS A 184 12.61 -5.21 5.87
CA LYS A 184 12.89 -6.51 5.24
C LYS A 184 12.65 -7.72 6.18
N ALA A 185 13.17 -7.66 7.40
CA ALA A 185 13.04 -8.77 8.36
C ALA A 185 11.58 -9.11 8.66
N PHE A 186 10.74 -8.10 8.83
CA PHE A 186 9.30 -8.28 9.08
C PHE A 186 8.58 -8.88 7.85
N GLY A 187 8.95 -8.42 6.65
CA GLY A 187 8.39 -8.98 5.41
C GLY A 187 8.73 -10.45 5.22
N MET A 188 9.97 -10.83 5.49
CA MET A 188 10.41 -12.22 5.42
C MET A 188 9.69 -13.11 6.44
N GLU A 189 9.46 -12.61 7.65
CA GLU A 189 8.68 -13.30 8.67
C GLU A 189 7.24 -13.53 8.20
N VAL A 190 6.55 -12.49 7.71
CA VAL A 190 5.16 -12.58 7.23
C VAL A 190 5.05 -13.54 6.03
N VAL A 191 5.98 -13.47 5.07
CA VAL A 191 6.00 -14.40 3.93
C VAL A 191 6.16 -15.84 4.42
N LYS A 192 7.14 -16.11 5.27
CA LYS A 192 7.39 -17.47 5.80
C LYS A 192 6.19 -18.00 6.59
N GLU A 193 5.57 -17.19 7.44
CA GLU A 193 4.38 -17.59 8.19
C GLU A 193 3.18 -17.83 7.27
N SER A 194 2.95 -16.98 6.28
CA SER A 194 1.86 -17.13 5.31
C SER A 194 2.01 -18.38 4.42
N MET A 195 3.25 -18.86 4.22
CA MET A 195 3.51 -20.10 3.47
C MET A 195 3.14 -21.36 4.27
N LYS A 196 3.13 -21.30 5.62
CA LYS A 196 2.81 -22.45 6.48
C LYS A 196 1.32 -22.79 6.50
N ALA A 197 0.45 -21.84 6.18
CA ALA A 197 -1.01 -22.00 6.21
C ALA A 197 -1.65 -21.67 4.85
N PRO A 198 -1.46 -22.52 3.82
CA PRO A 198 -2.09 -22.29 2.53
C PRO A 198 -3.61 -22.47 2.62
N GLY A 199 -4.38 -21.51 2.15
CA GLY A 199 -5.75 -21.73 1.70
C GLY A 199 -6.88 -21.58 2.72
N GLN A 200 -6.64 -21.18 3.97
CA GLN A 200 -7.71 -20.88 4.94
C GLN A 200 -7.75 -19.42 5.36
N VAL A 201 -7.81 -18.53 4.39
CA VAL A 201 -8.10 -17.13 4.68
C VAL A 201 -9.62 -17.01 4.88
N ALA A 202 -10.06 -16.52 6.04
CA ALA A 202 -11.45 -16.13 6.24
C ALA A 202 -11.87 -15.17 5.13
N PRO A 203 -13.12 -15.17 4.67
CA PRO A 203 -13.57 -14.28 3.60
C PRO A 203 -13.24 -12.82 3.85
N LEU A 204 -13.32 -12.41 5.10
CA LEU A 204 -12.82 -11.12 5.60
C LEU A 204 -12.50 -11.28 7.09
N GLU A 205 -11.30 -10.85 7.47
CA GLU A 205 -10.98 -10.52 8.85
C GLU A 205 -10.30 -9.16 8.86
N PHE A 206 -10.76 -8.27 9.71
CA PHE A 206 -10.22 -6.92 9.87
C PHE A 206 -10.10 -6.61 11.35
N GLN A 207 -8.95 -6.15 11.76
CA GLN A 207 -8.69 -5.66 13.11
C GLN A 207 -7.98 -4.32 13.03
N LEU A 208 -8.51 -3.33 13.73
CA LEU A 208 -7.85 -2.05 14.00
C LEU A 208 -7.69 -1.92 15.51
N ASN A 209 -6.47 -1.61 15.97
CA ASN A 209 -6.16 -1.33 17.36
C ASN A 209 -5.37 -0.01 17.44
N LEU A 210 -5.93 0.98 18.09
CA LEU A 210 -5.34 2.32 18.20
C LEU A 210 -4.36 2.47 19.37
N VAL A 211 -4.40 1.56 20.34
CA VAL A 211 -3.56 1.61 21.54
C VAL A 211 -2.06 1.60 21.22
N PRO A 212 -1.55 0.68 20.35
CA PRO A 212 -0.12 0.69 20.01
C PRO A 212 0.33 1.97 19.31
N VAL A 213 -0.52 2.59 18.50
CA VAL A 213 -0.21 3.88 17.85
C VAL A 213 -0.07 4.98 18.89
N ARG A 214 -1.04 5.08 19.79
CA ARG A 214 -1.02 6.05 20.90
C ARG A 214 0.25 5.89 21.74
N ASP A 215 0.58 4.66 22.13
CA ASP A 215 1.70 4.38 23.01
C ASP A 215 3.06 4.64 22.33
N ALA A 216 3.18 4.32 21.03
CA ALA A 216 4.35 4.66 20.22
C ALA A 216 4.54 6.19 20.12
N LEU A 217 3.47 6.94 19.89
CA LEU A 217 3.53 8.41 19.82
C LEU A 217 3.84 9.03 21.20
N LYS A 218 3.34 8.47 22.30
CA LYS A 218 3.68 8.92 23.67
C LYS A 218 5.17 8.88 23.91
N SER A 219 5.85 7.80 23.48
CA SER A 219 7.30 7.66 23.65
C SER A 219 8.10 8.73 22.91
N ALA A 220 7.55 9.31 21.83
CA ALA A 220 8.19 10.33 21.00
C ALA A 220 7.64 11.76 21.24
N ALA A 221 6.73 11.94 22.18
CA ALA A 221 6.06 13.23 22.42
C ALA A 221 6.94 14.25 23.15
N GLU A 222 8.04 13.84 23.79
CA GLU A 222 8.95 14.73 24.48
C GLU A 222 9.61 15.71 23.48
N GLY A 223 9.39 17.02 23.74
CA GLY A 223 9.95 18.08 22.89
C GLY A 223 9.22 18.36 21.58
N ASN A 224 8.18 17.58 21.21
CA ASN A 224 7.44 17.78 19.97
C ASN A 224 5.96 18.10 20.21
N LYS A 225 5.59 19.37 19.98
CA LYS A 225 4.24 19.89 20.22
C LYS A 225 3.17 19.20 19.34
N ASP A 226 3.51 18.89 18.08
CA ASP A 226 2.56 18.29 17.15
C ASP A 226 2.26 16.84 17.50
N ILE A 227 3.30 16.08 17.89
CA ILE A 227 3.14 14.70 18.38
C ILE A 227 2.33 14.69 19.68
N ARG A 228 2.59 15.61 20.60
CA ARG A 228 1.83 15.73 21.86
C ARG A 228 0.34 15.94 21.58
N LYS A 229 -0.01 16.85 20.66
CA LYS A 229 -1.40 17.08 20.26
C LYS A 229 -2.06 15.83 19.64
N ALA A 230 -1.32 15.09 18.84
CA ALA A 230 -1.82 13.82 18.28
C ALA A 230 -2.08 12.77 19.38
N VAL A 231 -1.18 12.68 20.38
CA VAL A 231 -1.37 11.81 21.57
C VAL A 231 -2.60 12.22 22.36
N GLU A 232 -2.79 13.50 22.65
CA GLU A 232 -3.97 14.01 23.37
C GLU A 232 -5.26 13.62 22.61
N THR A 233 -5.28 13.74 21.29
CA THR A 233 -6.42 13.34 20.49
C THR A 233 -6.67 11.82 20.57
N LEU A 234 -5.62 11.02 20.46
CA LEU A 234 -5.74 9.57 20.58
C LEU A 234 -6.13 9.12 22.00
N ASP A 235 -5.66 9.78 23.04
CA ASP A 235 -6.08 9.51 24.43
C ASP A 235 -7.60 9.71 24.60
N VAL A 236 -8.15 10.78 24.02
CA VAL A 236 -9.61 11.01 24.03
C VAL A 236 -10.35 9.89 23.30
N ILE A 237 -9.90 9.52 22.10
CA ILE A 237 -10.56 8.47 21.31
C ILE A 237 -10.46 7.12 22.03
N THR A 238 -9.26 6.76 22.52
CA THR A 238 -9.01 5.44 23.12
C THR A 238 -9.50 5.33 24.56
N SER A 239 -10.02 6.41 25.16
CA SER A 239 -10.70 6.36 26.46
C SER A 239 -12.00 5.54 26.40
N ASP A 240 -12.68 5.53 25.27
CA ASP A 240 -13.94 4.83 25.07
C ASP A 240 -13.84 3.67 24.10
N VAL A 241 -13.09 3.84 22.99
CA VAL A 241 -12.94 2.84 21.93
C VAL A 241 -11.47 2.61 21.64
N THR A 242 -10.98 1.41 21.93
CA THR A 242 -9.58 1.02 21.67
C THR A 242 -9.39 0.43 20.28
N GLY A 243 -10.45 -0.09 19.67
CA GLY A 243 -10.34 -0.68 18.34
C GLY A 243 -11.65 -1.21 17.77
N VAL A 244 -11.50 -1.85 16.62
CA VAL A 244 -12.60 -2.51 15.90
C VAL A 244 -12.11 -3.86 15.40
N HIS A 245 -12.93 -4.89 15.52
CA HIS A 245 -12.71 -6.20 14.93
C HIS A 245 -13.92 -6.56 14.06
N ALA A 246 -13.70 -6.91 12.81
CA ALA A 246 -14.74 -7.35 11.90
C ALA A 246 -14.37 -8.71 11.29
N THR A 247 -15.36 -9.60 11.19
CA THR A 247 -15.22 -10.89 10.51
C THR A 247 -16.34 -11.07 9.52
N GLY A 248 -16.01 -11.63 8.35
CA GLY A 248 -16.97 -12.02 7.31
C GLY A 248 -17.00 -13.52 7.14
N ARG A 249 -18.19 -14.10 6.95
CA ARG A 249 -18.36 -15.51 6.65
C ARG A 249 -19.51 -15.72 5.68
N LYS A 250 -19.51 -16.84 4.99
CA LYS A 250 -20.69 -17.29 4.22
C LYS A 250 -21.75 -17.80 5.19
N GLY A 251 -22.96 -17.26 5.09
CA GLY A 251 -24.14 -17.76 5.75
C GLY A 251 -24.63 -19.09 5.13
N ALA A 252 -25.52 -19.79 5.82
CA ALA A 252 -26.12 -21.04 5.33
C ALA A 252 -26.91 -20.86 4.03
N ASP A 253 -27.39 -19.66 3.76
CA ASP A 253 -28.09 -19.25 2.52
C ASP A 253 -27.15 -18.76 1.40
N GLY A 254 -25.84 -18.86 1.60
CA GLY A 254 -24.81 -18.43 0.65
C GLY A 254 -24.53 -16.92 0.66
N ARG A 255 -25.24 -16.14 1.46
CA ARG A 255 -24.99 -14.69 1.61
C ARG A 255 -23.77 -14.45 2.49
N ASP A 256 -23.11 -13.31 2.25
CA ASP A 256 -22.02 -12.87 3.13
C ASP A 256 -22.63 -12.25 4.40
N VAL A 257 -22.17 -12.72 5.55
CA VAL A 257 -22.54 -12.22 6.88
C VAL A 257 -21.32 -11.60 7.52
N TYR A 258 -21.45 -10.36 7.95
CA TYR A 258 -20.38 -9.61 8.61
C TYR A 258 -20.74 -9.36 10.06
N HIS A 259 -19.81 -9.64 10.96
CA HIS A 259 -19.88 -9.30 12.38
C HIS A 259 -18.85 -8.21 12.67
N ILE A 260 -19.32 -7.10 13.23
CA ILE A 260 -18.45 -5.97 13.61
C ILE A 260 -18.54 -5.82 15.12
N HIS A 261 -17.39 -5.86 15.77
CA HIS A 261 -17.23 -5.66 17.21
C HIS A 261 -16.41 -4.41 17.45
N VAL A 262 -16.97 -3.44 18.15
CA VAL A 262 -16.23 -2.30 18.68
C VAL A 262 -15.63 -2.71 20.01
N ILE A 263 -14.31 -2.53 20.13
CA ILE A 263 -13.56 -2.88 21.34
C ILE A 263 -13.52 -1.63 22.23
N SER A 264 -14.22 -1.68 23.35
CA SER A 264 -14.21 -0.60 24.33
C SER A 264 -13.05 -0.72 25.29
N ALA A 265 -12.60 0.42 25.83
CA ALA A 265 -11.63 0.44 26.91
C ALA A 265 -12.22 -0.27 28.15
N ALA A 266 -11.40 -1.07 28.81
CA ALA A 266 -11.78 -1.61 30.11
C ALA A 266 -11.94 -0.46 31.11
N LYS A 267 -13.12 -0.35 31.72
CA LYS A 267 -13.37 0.64 32.80
C LYS A 267 -12.77 0.16 34.09
#